data_d03ee62085a5d3518b8781c31991ea41
#
_entry.id   d03ee62085a5d3518b8781c31991ea41
#
_cell.length_a   1.000
_cell.length_b   1.000
_cell.length_c   1.000
_cell.angle_alpha   90.00
_cell.angle_beta   90.00
_cell.angle_gamma   90.00
#
_symmetry.space_group_name_H-M   'P 1'
#
loop_
_entity.id
_entity.type
_entity.pdbx_description
1 polymer ?
#
loop_
_entity_poly.entity_id
_entity_poly.type
_entity_poly.pdbx_seq_one_letter_code
_entity_poly.pdbx_strand_id
1 'polypeptide(L)'
;MDNKMFCFQCEQTAACTACTGAAGVCGKPFDVAFAQDELTGALVGLSRTELAAGKRSNRADQLIVDGLFTCITNVNFDKGAVDAITAQVRDEKNRLAAEAGVEPVEDLPLGGVWSDNEDIRSLKSLILFGIRGMAAYAYHARVLGKTDDAVDAFFVKALAALATESSVDVLLPLTLEVGEVNLKCMALLDSANTGAYGTPVPTEVPLTIEPGPFIVVSGHDLLDLKTILEQTEGTGVNVYTHGEMLPAHGYPELKKYPQLKGNFGTAWQNQQKEFKDIPAPVVFTTNCLMPPRPSYKDRVYTTELVAFPELVHIDEDANGKKDFSAVIKQAQELGGYAEAQELTGINGGHKVTTGFSHGAVLGIADKIIDAVKQGAIKHFFVVGGCDGARPGRNYYTEFVEQTPAGSVVLTVACGKFRFNDLDLDTIGGIPRILDVGQCNDAYGAVQIATALANAFDCGVNDLPLSFVLSWYEQKAVCVLLTLLHLGIKNIKLGPTLPAFVSPNVLNILVENYGIGPIGDASEDLAQMLA
;
A
#
# COMPACT_ATOMS: atom_id res chain seq x y z
N MET A 1 27.93 16.79 -13.44
CA MET A 1 26.45 16.84 -13.26
C MET A 1 26.20 17.18 -11.81
N ASP A 2 25.35 18.15 -11.52
CA ASP A 2 24.99 18.45 -10.14
C ASP A 2 24.26 17.21 -9.58
N ASN A 3 24.82 16.61 -8.53
CA ASN A 3 24.24 15.44 -7.84
C ASN A 3 22.98 15.84 -7.07
N LYS A 4 21.95 16.29 -7.78
CA LYS A 4 20.70 16.78 -7.23
C LYS A 4 19.53 16.07 -7.87
N MET A 5 18.61 15.59 -7.05
CA MET A 5 17.35 14.99 -7.48
C MET A 5 16.20 15.99 -7.44
N PHE A 6 15.08 15.64 -8.04
CA PHE A 6 13.78 16.21 -7.75
C PHE A 6 12.80 15.08 -7.47
N CYS A 7 12.17 15.08 -6.29
CA CYS A 7 11.14 14.09 -5.95
C CYS A 7 10.20 14.65 -4.87
N PHE A 8 8.89 14.58 -5.09
CA PHE A 8 7.87 15.06 -4.15
C PHE A 8 6.68 14.08 -4.02
N GLN A 9 6.91 12.81 -4.37
CA GLN A 9 5.85 11.80 -4.54
C GLN A 9 5.28 11.22 -3.24
N CYS A 10 5.89 11.50 -2.06
CA CYS A 10 5.45 10.95 -0.79
C CYS A 10 5.25 12.05 0.28
N GLU A 11 4.53 11.70 1.34
CA GLU A 11 4.25 12.59 2.47
C GLU A 11 5.54 13.07 3.16
N GLN A 12 6.57 12.24 3.16
CA GLN A 12 7.84 12.49 3.83
C GLN A 12 8.75 13.47 3.08
N THR A 13 8.30 13.98 1.93
CA THR A 13 9.11 14.87 1.08
C THR A 13 9.65 16.08 1.88
N ALA A 14 10.88 16.49 1.58
CA ALA A 14 11.59 17.50 2.34
C ALA A 14 10.81 18.81 2.41
N ALA A 15 10.64 19.34 3.62
CA ALA A 15 9.92 20.58 3.93
C ALA A 15 8.49 20.67 3.35
N CYS A 16 7.83 19.52 3.05
CA CYS A 16 6.55 19.44 2.33
C CYS A 16 6.58 20.15 0.96
N THR A 17 7.73 20.17 0.30
CA THR A 17 7.91 20.77 -1.03
C THR A 17 8.50 19.79 -2.03
N ALA A 18 9.79 19.47 -1.92
CA ALA A 18 10.47 18.45 -2.73
C ALA A 18 11.82 18.06 -2.12
N CYS A 19 12.24 16.81 -2.36
CA CYS A 19 13.61 16.38 -2.14
C CYS A 19 14.46 16.83 -3.34
N THR A 20 15.44 17.71 -3.10
CA THR A 20 16.28 18.31 -4.15
C THR A 20 17.78 18.12 -3.91
N GLY A 21 18.16 17.34 -2.90
CA GLY A 21 19.55 17.04 -2.53
C GLY A 21 20.14 15.82 -3.24
N ALA A 22 21.23 15.31 -2.65
CA ALA A 22 21.88 14.08 -3.12
C ALA A 22 21.08 12.81 -2.76
N ALA A 23 20.15 12.90 -1.81
CA ALA A 23 19.23 11.83 -1.44
C ALA A 23 17.89 12.38 -0.97
N GLY A 24 16.84 11.57 -1.11
CA GLY A 24 15.53 11.83 -0.54
C GLY A 24 15.49 11.57 0.96
N VAL A 25 14.45 12.06 1.64
CA VAL A 25 14.21 11.79 3.08
C VAL A 25 14.05 10.28 3.35
N CYS A 26 13.50 9.53 2.39
CA CYS A 26 13.39 8.06 2.46
C CYS A 26 14.74 7.32 2.32
N GLY A 27 15.82 8.03 2.02
CA GLY A 27 17.15 7.44 1.76
C GLY A 27 17.41 7.08 0.29
N LYS A 28 16.46 7.31 -0.63
CA LYS A 28 16.66 7.06 -2.06
C LYS A 28 17.74 8.00 -2.62
N PRO A 29 18.85 7.48 -3.21
CA PRO A 29 19.89 8.29 -3.83
C PRO A 29 19.39 9.02 -5.08
N PHE A 30 20.06 10.11 -5.48
CA PHE A 30 19.68 10.91 -6.64
C PHE A 30 19.72 10.12 -7.95
N ASP A 31 20.67 9.23 -8.12
CA ASP A 31 20.84 8.42 -9.33
C ASP A 31 19.72 7.38 -9.49
N VAL A 32 19.20 6.81 -8.38
CA VAL A 32 18.00 5.97 -8.40
C VAL A 32 16.77 6.81 -8.74
N ALA A 33 16.67 8.05 -8.24
CA ALA A 33 15.56 8.93 -8.59
C ALA A 33 15.56 9.27 -10.09
N PHE A 34 16.72 9.54 -10.68
CA PHE A 34 16.87 9.72 -12.13
C PHE A 34 16.51 8.47 -12.91
N ALA A 35 17.01 7.29 -12.50
CA ALA A 35 16.67 6.03 -13.16
C ALA A 35 15.15 5.75 -13.14
N GLN A 36 14.45 6.08 -12.04
CA GLN A 36 12.99 5.98 -11.96
C GLN A 36 12.26 6.98 -12.86
N ASP A 37 12.82 8.18 -13.06
CA ASP A 37 12.29 9.15 -14.03
C ASP A 37 12.50 8.66 -15.47
N GLU A 38 13.68 8.10 -15.79
CA GLU A 38 13.94 7.48 -17.09
C GLU A 38 13.03 6.27 -17.36
N LEU A 39 12.84 5.39 -16.37
CA LEU A 39 11.90 4.29 -16.47
C LEU A 39 10.49 4.80 -16.76
N THR A 40 10.01 5.81 -16.01
CA THR A 40 8.69 6.40 -16.23
C THR A 40 8.57 6.97 -17.66
N GLY A 41 9.60 7.66 -18.13
CA GLY A 41 9.65 8.18 -19.50
C GLY A 41 9.59 7.08 -20.56
N ALA A 42 10.29 5.96 -20.33
CA ALA A 42 10.25 4.79 -21.21
C ALA A 42 8.87 4.12 -21.23
N LEU A 43 8.20 4.02 -20.07
CA LEU A 43 6.81 3.52 -19.98
C LEU A 43 5.82 4.40 -20.77
N VAL A 44 6.00 5.72 -20.73
CA VAL A 44 5.21 6.64 -21.56
C VAL A 44 5.49 6.42 -23.04
N GLY A 45 6.76 6.24 -23.41
CA GLY A 45 7.16 5.91 -24.80
C GLY A 45 6.55 4.59 -25.28
N LEU A 46 6.58 3.54 -24.45
CA LEU A 46 5.96 2.24 -24.73
C LEU A 46 4.46 2.39 -24.95
N SER A 47 3.75 3.03 -24.01
CA SER A 47 2.29 3.22 -24.07
C SER A 47 1.86 3.99 -25.33
N ARG A 48 2.59 5.04 -25.69
CA ARG A 48 2.32 5.80 -26.93
C ARG A 48 2.61 4.99 -28.19
N THR A 49 3.61 4.10 -28.13
CA THR A 49 3.91 3.19 -29.25
C THR A 49 2.80 2.14 -29.42
N GLU A 50 2.26 1.59 -28.32
CA GLU A 50 1.08 0.69 -28.38
C GLU A 50 -0.13 1.37 -29.02
N LEU A 51 -0.42 2.62 -28.64
CA LEU A 51 -1.52 3.39 -29.26
C LEU A 51 -1.28 3.63 -30.74
N ALA A 52 -0.04 3.96 -31.15
CA ALA A 52 0.32 4.15 -32.55
C ALA A 52 0.24 2.83 -33.36
N ALA A 53 0.62 1.71 -32.74
CA ALA A 53 0.54 0.38 -33.31
C ALA A 53 -0.89 -0.17 -33.38
N GLY A 54 -1.84 0.41 -32.63
CA GLY A 54 -3.20 -0.12 -32.46
C GLY A 54 -3.24 -1.50 -31.81
N LYS A 55 -2.20 -1.87 -31.05
CA LYS A 55 -2.04 -3.21 -30.47
C LYS A 55 -1.31 -3.13 -29.15
N ARG A 56 -1.81 -3.85 -28.14
CA ARG A 56 -1.13 -4.12 -26.87
C ARG A 56 -0.55 -5.54 -26.85
N SER A 57 0.37 -5.80 -25.93
CA SER A 57 0.87 -7.15 -25.65
C SER A 57 0.86 -7.43 -24.16
N ASN A 58 0.63 -8.70 -23.78
CA ASN A 58 0.70 -9.12 -22.37
C ASN A 58 2.08 -8.80 -21.75
N ARG A 59 3.15 -8.82 -22.56
CA ARG A 59 4.49 -8.45 -22.07
C ARG A 59 4.61 -6.97 -21.78
N ALA A 60 4.05 -6.12 -22.64
CA ALA A 60 4.01 -4.68 -22.39
C ALA A 60 3.14 -4.34 -21.18
N ASP A 61 1.94 -4.93 -21.05
CA ASP A 61 1.07 -4.76 -19.90
C ASP A 61 1.79 -5.15 -18.58
N GLN A 62 2.53 -6.28 -18.56
CA GLN A 62 3.35 -6.69 -17.42
C GLN A 62 4.45 -5.67 -17.11
N LEU A 63 5.21 -5.24 -18.12
CA LEU A 63 6.30 -4.28 -17.93
C LEU A 63 5.82 -2.91 -17.45
N ILE A 64 4.62 -2.48 -17.87
CA ILE A 64 3.99 -1.25 -17.40
C ILE A 64 3.68 -1.37 -15.90
N VAL A 65 3.06 -2.47 -15.47
CA VAL A 65 2.75 -2.72 -14.07
C VAL A 65 4.03 -2.82 -13.22
N ASP A 66 5.02 -3.59 -13.65
CA ASP A 66 6.29 -3.76 -12.96
C ASP A 66 7.05 -2.45 -12.83
N GLY A 67 7.15 -1.68 -13.92
CA GLY A 67 7.85 -0.41 -13.93
C GLY A 67 7.20 0.66 -13.06
N LEU A 68 5.87 0.76 -13.09
CA LEU A 68 5.11 1.68 -12.23
C LEU A 68 5.26 1.31 -10.74
N PHE A 69 5.14 0.03 -10.40
CA PHE A 69 5.27 -0.45 -9.03
C PHE A 69 6.71 -0.26 -8.51
N THR A 70 7.72 -0.56 -9.32
CA THR A 70 9.14 -0.30 -8.99
C THR A 70 9.41 1.14 -8.56
N CYS A 71 8.65 2.10 -9.10
CA CYS A 71 8.80 3.53 -8.80
C CYS A 71 8.07 3.98 -7.53
N ILE A 72 7.30 3.13 -6.85
CA ILE A 72 6.65 3.46 -5.58
C ILE A 72 7.71 3.75 -4.50
N THR A 73 7.36 4.60 -3.55
CA THR A 73 8.23 4.96 -2.44
C THR A 73 8.60 3.73 -1.61
N ASN A 74 9.88 3.57 -1.28
CA ASN A 74 10.42 2.48 -0.45
C ASN A 74 10.23 1.06 -1.05
N VAL A 75 10.25 0.95 -2.38
CA VAL A 75 10.29 -0.33 -3.11
C VAL A 75 11.70 -0.63 -3.57
N ASN A 76 12.21 0.11 -4.54
CA ASN A 76 13.48 -0.18 -5.18
C ASN A 76 14.51 0.93 -4.97
N PHE A 77 15.65 0.57 -4.37
CA PHE A 77 16.80 1.44 -4.11
C PHE A 77 18.00 1.05 -4.96
N ASP A 78 17.88 0.03 -5.82
CA ASP A 78 18.96 -0.45 -6.68
C ASP A 78 18.81 0.10 -8.09
N LYS A 79 19.75 1.00 -8.45
CA LYS A 79 19.79 1.59 -9.78
C LYS A 79 19.91 0.53 -10.88
N GLY A 80 20.71 -0.52 -10.65
CA GLY A 80 20.93 -1.58 -11.63
C GLY A 80 19.63 -2.35 -11.92
N ALA A 81 18.82 -2.64 -10.90
CA ALA A 81 17.52 -3.27 -11.07
C ALA A 81 16.53 -2.38 -11.84
N VAL A 82 16.51 -1.07 -11.55
CA VAL A 82 15.67 -0.10 -12.28
C VAL A 82 16.12 0.03 -13.75
N ASP A 83 17.42 0.12 -14.00
CA ASP A 83 17.97 0.20 -15.36
C ASP A 83 17.65 -1.07 -16.18
N ALA A 84 17.66 -2.25 -15.54
CA ALA A 84 17.32 -3.51 -16.21
C ALA A 84 15.85 -3.54 -16.68
N ILE A 85 14.93 -3.07 -15.85
CA ILE A 85 13.51 -2.94 -16.24
C ILE A 85 13.37 -1.91 -17.38
N THR A 86 14.06 -0.78 -17.30
CA THR A 86 14.05 0.25 -18.35
C THR A 86 14.50 -0.30 -19.69
N ALA A 87 15.56 -1.12 -19.72
CA ALA A 87 16.03 -1.79 -20.92
C ALA A 87 14.96 -2.72 -21.51
N GLN A 88 14.31 -3.55 -20.67
CA GLN A 88 13.24 -4.44 -21.11
C GLN A 88 12.04 -3.67 -21.69
N VAL A 89 11.67 -2.55 -21.09
CA VAL A 89 10.60 -1.66 -21.59
C VAL A 89 10.94 -1.12 -22.97
N ARG A 90 12.18 -0.64 -23.17
CA ARG A 90 12.66 -0.13 -24.47
C ARG A 90 12.73 -1.22 -25.54
N ASP A 91 13.17 -2.43 -25.17
CA ASP A 91 13.22 -3.57 -26.07
C ASP A 91 11.82 -3.98 -26.54
N GLU A 92 10.85 -4.05 -25.63
CA GLU A 92 9.47 -4.38 -25.96
C GLU A 92 8.82 -3.28 -26.82
N LYS A 93 9.07 -2.01 -26.52
CA LYS A 93 8.65 -0.87 -27.34
C LYS A 93 9.13 -1.01 -28.79
N ASN A 94 10.42 -1.30 -28.98
CA ASN A 94 11.03 -1.46 -30.31
C ASN A 94 10.47 -2.70 -31.04
N ARG A 95 10.25 -3.80 -30.31
CA ARG A 95 9.66 -5.02 -30.86
C ARG A 95 8.22 -4.77 -31.38
N LEU A 96 7.38 -4.11 -30.57
CA LEU A 96 6.00 -3.78 -30.97
C LEU A 96 5.95 -2.84 -32.18
N ALA A 97 6.81 -1.81 -32.20
CA ALA A 97 6.90 -0.88 -33.31
C ALA A 97 7.28 -1.60 -34.62
N ALA A 98 8.29 -2.48 -34.56
CA ALA A 98 8.73 -3.26 -35.70
C ALA A 98 7.64 -4.22 -36.22
N GLU A 99 6.94 -4.91 -35.33
CA GLU A 99 5.83 -5.81 -35.70
C GLU A 99 4.65 -5.08 -36.34
N ALA A 100 4.37 -3.86 -35.88
CA ALA A 100 3.27 -3.04 -36.42
C ALA A 100 3.67 -2.22 -37.65
N GLY A 101 4.95 -2.14 -37.97
CA GLY A 101 5.47 -1.30 -39.06
C GLY A 101 5.36 0.21 -38.77
N VAL A 102 5.42 0.61 -37.51
CA VAL A 102 5.42 2.01 -37.06
C VAL A 102 6.79 2.38 -36.45
N GLU A 103 7.07 3.68 -36.38
CA GLU A 103 8.27 4.14 -35.66
C GLU A 103 8.01 4.09 -34.15
N PRO A 104 8.98 3.62 -33.34
CA PRO A 104 8.87 3.66 -31.88
C PRO A 104 8.82 5.09 -31.37
N VAL A 105 7.90 5.39 -30.48
CA VAL A 105 7.75 6.72 -29.92
C VAL A 105 8.86 7.01 -28.91
N GLU A 106 9.42 8.21 -28.96
CA GLU A 106 10.46 8.67 -28.04
C GLU A 106 9.99 8.63 -26.57
N ASP A 107 10.93 8.28 -25.67
CA ASP A 107 10.71 8.34 -24.23
C ASP A 107 10.42 9.77 -23.79
N LEU A 108 9.55 9.96 -22.78
CA LEU A 108 9.22 11.27 -22.26
C LEU A 108 10.28 11.75 -21.25
N PRO A 109 10.98 12.87 -21.48
CA PRO A 109 11.80 13.47 -20.44
C PRO A 109 10.93 14.05 -19.30
N LEU A 110 10.94 13.42 -18.12
CA LEU A 110 10.08 13.82 -16.98
C LEU A 110 10.34 15.23 -16.47
N GLY A 111 11.54 15.79 -16.72
CA GLY A 111 11.86 17.18 -16.40
C GLY A 111 10.86 18.19 -16.98
N GLY A 112 10.28 17.89 -18.16
CA GLY A 112 9.21 18.69 -18.75
C GLY A 112 7.92 18.69 -17.92
N VAL A 113 7.54 17.53 -17.38
CA VAL A 113 6.38 17.41 -16.49
C VAL A 113 6.61 18.16 -15.18
N TRP A 114 7.80 18.01 -14.60
CA TRP A 114 8.14 18.68 -13.32
C TRP A 114 8.24 20.20 -13.43
N SER A 115 8.52 20.74 -14.61
CA SER A 115 8.61 22.17 -14.91
C SER A 115 7.36 22.77 -15.55
N ASP A 116 6.29 21.99 -15.74
CA ASP A 116 5.02 22.42 -16.32
C ASP A 116 4.32 23.48 -15.41
N ASN A 117 3.27 24.11 -15.93
CA ASN A 117 2.38 24.94 -15.11
C ASN A 117 1.95 24.19 -13.84
N GLU A 118 1.86 24.90 -12.72
CA GLU A 118 1.66 24.29 -11.40
C GLU A 118 0.40 23.41 -11.32
N ASP A 119 -0.71 23.83 -11.94
CA ASP A 119 -1.97 23.06 -11.94
C ASP A 119 -1.87 21.84 -12.85
N ILE A 120 -1.25 21.99 -14.03
CA ILE A 120 -1.00 20.88 -14.96
C ILE A 120 -0.06 19.86 -14.32
N ARG A 121 1.07 20.33 -13.73
CA ARG A 121 1.99 19.46 -12.97
C ARG A 121 1.27 18.72 -11.85
N SER A 122 0.39 19.41 -11.13
CA SER A 122 -0.40 18.83 -10.03
C SER A 122 -1.31 17.70 -10.52
N LEU A 123 -2.07 17.92 -11.57
CA LEU A 123 -2.97 16.90 -12.14
C LEU A 123 -2.19 15.73 -12.75
N LYS A 124 -1.11 15.99 -13.51
CA LYS A 124 -0.22 14.94 -14.02
C LYS A 124 0.41 14.13 -12.89
N SER A 125 0.76 14.77 -11.76
CA SER A 125 1.28 14.09 -10.58
C SER A 125 0.23 13.20 -9.92
N LEU A 126 -1.00 13.68 -9.76
CA LEU A 126 -2.12 12.89 -9.23
C LEU A 126 -2.40 11.66 -10.09
N ILE A 127 -2.41 11.82 -11.42
CA ILE A 127 -2.57 10.70 -12.36
C ILE A 127 -1.41 9.72 -12.22
N LEU A 128 -0.15 10.19 -12.34
CA LEU A 128 1.03 9.32 -12.28
C LEU A 128 1.14 8.58 -10.96
N PHE A 129 0.95 9.28 -9.85
CA PHE A 129 1.07 8.66 -8.52
C PHE A 129 -0.13 7.76 -8.22
N GLY A 130 -1.31 8.10 -8.72
CA GLY A 130 -2.48 7.24 -8.66
C GLY A 130 -2.26 5.92 -9.42
N ILE A 131 -1.80 5.97 -10.68
CA ILE A 131 -1.53 4.74 -11.44
C ILE A 131 -0.34 3.94 -10.90
N ARG A 132 0.67 4.57 -10.27
CA ARG A 132 1.72 3.83 -9.54
C ARG A 132 1.11 3.01 -8.40
N GLY A 133 0.23 3.61 -7.60
CA GLY A 133 -0.47 2.90 -6.53
C GLY A 133 -1.35 1.77 -7.05
N MET A 134 -2.11 2.02 -8.11
CA MET A 134 -2.96 1.01 -8.75
C MET A 134 -2.13 -0.14 -9.34
N ALA A 135 -0.92 0.14 -9.86
CA ALA A 135 -0.03 -0.88 -10.40
C ALA A 135 0.40 -1.91 -9.34
N ALA A 136 0.56 -1.50 -8.07
CA ALA A 136 0.84 -2.44 -7.00
C ALA A 136 -0.32 -3.44 -6.81
N TYR A 137 -1.56 -2.98 -6.88
CA TYR A 137 -2.73 -3.85 -6.79
C TYR A 137 -2.87 -4.78 -8.00
N ALA A 138 -2.66 -4.25 -9.22
CA ALA A 138 -2.63 -5.03 -10.44
C ALA A 138 -1.52 -6.10 -10.41
N TYR A 139 -0.34 -5.76 -9.88
CA TYR A 139 0.78 -6.68 -9.71
C TYR A 139 0.40 -7.89 -8.84
N HIS A 140 -0.12 -7.65 -7.63
CA HIS A 140 -0.52 -8.72 -6.73
C HIS A 140 -1.65 -9.59 -7.29
N ALA A 141 -2.58 -9.02 -8.06
CA ALA A 141 -3.59 -9.79 -8.77
C ALA A 141 -2.97 -10.69 -9.87
N ARG A 142 -1.97 -10.15 -10.63
CA ARG A 142 -1.24 -10.89 -11.68
C ARG A 142 -0.43 -12.05 -11.13
N VAL A 143 0.24 -11.87 -9.99
CA VAL A 143 0.98 -12.95 -9.29
C VAL A 143 0.06 -14.14 -9.01
N LEU A 144 -1.23 -13.89 -8.78
CA LEU A 144 -2.27 -14.92 -8.61
C LEU A 144 -3.00 -15.29 -9.91
N GLY A 145 -2.46 -14.89 -11.06
CA GLY A 145 -3.01 -15.22 -12.39
C GLY A 145 -4.29 -14.46 -12.77
N LYS A 146 -4.56 -13.31 -12.13
CA LYS A 146 -5.73 -12.47 -12.43
C LYS A 146 -5.33 -11.16 -13.11
N THR A 147 -5.96 -10.87 -14.24
CA THR A 147 -5.79 -9.62 -15.00
C THR A 147 -7.15 -9.07 -15.42
N ASP A 148 -7.20 -7.79 -15.76
CA ASP A 148 -8.39 -7.12 -16.30
C ASP A 148 -7.98 -6.20 -17.46
N ASP A 149 -8.52 -6.45 -18.65
CA ASP A 149 -8.20 -5.71 -19.87
C ASP A 149 -8.49 -4.21 -19.78
N ALA A 150 -9.52 -3.82 -19.02
CA ALA A 150 -9.88 -2.40 -18.86
C ALA A 150 -8.86 -1.70 -17.95
N VAL A 151 -8.36 -2.38 -16.91
CA VAL A 151 -7.29 -1.88 -16.05
C VAL A 151 -6.00 -1.71 -16.85
N ASP A 152 -5.61 -2.71 -17.64
CA ASP A 152 -4.40 -2.67 -18.45
C ASP A 152 -4.46 -1.59 -19.54
N ALA A 153 -5.59 -1.47 -20.23
CA ALA A 153 -5.81 -0.41 -21.22
C ALA A 153 -5.76 0.99 -20.59
N PHE A 154 -6.22 1.12 -19.35
CA PHE A 154 -6.21 2.40 -18.67
C PHE A 154 -4.80 2.85 -18.29
N PHE A 155 -3.89 1.95 -17.91
CA PHE A 155 -2.49 2.30 -17.69
C PHE A 155 -1.87 2.93 -18.95
N VAL A 156 -2.11 2.33 -20.11
CA VAL A 156 -1.64 2.85 -21.39
C VAL A 156 -2.20 4.24 -21.68
N LYS A 157 -3.52 4.43 -21.49
CA LYS A 157 -4.21 5.74 -21.65
C LYS A 157 -3.61 6.79 -20.72
N ALA A 158 -3.50 6.49 -19.44
CA ALA A 158 -3.05 7.44 -18.42
C ALA A 158 -1.57 7.84 -18.62
N LEU A 159 -0.69 6.88 -18.95
CA LEU A 159 0.71 7.15 -19.26
C LEU A 159 0.86 8.02 -20.51
N ALA A 160 0.12 7.72 -21.59
CA ALA A 160 0.16 8.52 -22.81
C ALA A 160 -0.27 9.97 -22.54
N ALA A 161 -1.29 10.19 -21.73
CA ALA A 161 -1.82 11.51 -21.39
C ALA A 161 -0.78 12.41 -20.70
N LEU A 162 0.18 11.84 -19.96
CA LEU A 162 1.27 12.63 -19.36
C LEU A 162 2.10 13.40 -20.40
N ALA A 163 2.21 12.87 -21.62
CA ALA A 163 2.95 13.49 -22.71
C ALA A 163 2.07 14.35 -23.63
N THR A 164 0.78 14.00 -23.80
CA THR A 164 -0.08 14.60 -24.83
C THR A 164 -1.02 15.65 -24.30
N GLU A 165 -1.35 15.61 -23.00
CA GLU A 165 -2.35 16.48 -22.42
C GLU A 165 -1.73 17.63 -21.62
N SER A 166 -2.32 18.82 -21.76
CA SER A 166 -1.90 20.04 -21.04
C SER A 166 -3.08 20.95 -20.68
N SER A 167 -4.30 20.40 -20.62
CA SER A 167 -5.52 21.11 -20.25
C SER A 167 -6.09 20.58 -18.96
N VAL A 168 -6.47 21.48 -18.04
CA VAL A 168 -7.17 21.14 -16.80
C VAL A 168 -8.48 20.42 -17.09
N ASP A 169 -9.21 20.86 -18.13
CA ASP A 169 -10.52 20.29 -18.54
C ASP A 169 -10.42 18.83 -18.99
N VAL A 170 -9.23 18.36 -19.40
CA VAL A 170 -8.96 16.96 -19.77
C VAL A 170 -8.35 16.20 -18.61
N LEU A 171 -7.36 16.78 -17.91
CA LEU A 171 -6.61 16.10 -16.87
C LEU A 171 -7.42 15.90 -15.58
N LEU A 172 -8.34 16.82 -15.24
CA LEU A 172 -9.14 16.67 -14.01
C LEU A 172 -10.14 15.50 -14.11
N PRO A 173 -10.93 15.34 -15.17
CA PRO A 173 -11.72 14.13 -15.39
C PRO A 173 -10.89 12.85 -15.41
N LEU A 174 -9.72 12.86 -16.06
CA LEU A 174 -8.82 11.71 -16.10
C LEU A 174 -8.28 11.34 -14.69
N THR A 175 -8.05 12.34 -13.84
CA THR A 175 -7.66 12.10 -12.43
C THR A 175 -8.76 11.34 -11.67
N LEU A 176 -10.04 11.68 -11.88
CA LEU A 176 -11.16 10.96 -11.27
C LEU A 176 -11.35 9.56 -11.88
N GLU A 177 -11.08 9.40 -13.17
CA GLU A 177 -11.09 8.10 -13.85
C GLU A 177 -10.03 7.13 -13.29
N VAL A 178 -8.87 7.64 -12.82
CA VAL A 178 -7.92 6.81 -12.03
C VAL A 178 -8.64 6.16 -10.85
N GLY A 179 -9.48 6.91 -10.13
CA GLY A 179 -10.24 6.39 -9.00
C GLY A 179 -11.26 5.34 -9.39
N GLU A 180 -11.96 5.53 -10.52
CA GLU A 180 -12.91 4.55 -11.07
C GLU A 180 -12.23 3.23 -11.42
N VAL A 181 -11.12 3.31 -12.17
CA VAL A 181 -10.42 2.10 -12.60
C VAL A 181 -9.71 1.43 -11.44
N ASN A 182 -9.20 2.20 -10.48
CA ASN A 182 -8.63 1.64 -9.27
C ASN A 182 -9.66 0.86 -8.44
N LEU A 183 -10.93 1.28 -8.40
CA LEU A 183 -11.98 0.48 -7.75
C LEU A 183 -12.13 -0.90 -8.39
N LYS A 184 -12.08 -0.98 -9.73
CA LYS A 184 -12.10 -2.26 -10.47
C LYS A 184 -10.85 -3.09 -10.16
N CYS A 185 -9.68 -2.45 -10.12
CA CYS A 185 -8.41 -3.11 -9.81
C CYS A 185 -8.38 -3.66 -8.37
N MET A 186 -8.87 -2.90 -7.39
CA MET A 186 -8.99 -3.37 -6.01
C MET A 186 -9.97 -4.55 -5.88
N ALA A 187 -11.09 -4.53 -6.60
CA ALA A 187 -12.04 -5.64 -6.65
C ALA A 187 -11.41 -6.91 -7.27
N LEU A 188 -10.59 -6.73 -8.31
CA LEU A 188 -9.83 -7.82 -8.93
C LEU A 188 -8.88 -8.47 -7.93
N LEU A 189 -8.12 -7.65 -7.19
CA LEU A 189 -7.17 -8.12 -6.17
C LEU A 189 -7.88 -8.82 -5.01
N ASP A 190 -8.99 -8.26 -4.50
CA ASP A 190 -9.82 -8.90 -3.46
C ASP A 190 -10.29 -10.30 -3.90
N SER A 191 -10.80 -10.39 -5.13
CA SER A 191 -11.21 -11.67 -5.75
C SER A 191 -10.03 -12.65 -5.90
N ALA A 192 -8.82 -12.15 -6.21
CA ALA A 192 -7.63 -12.98 -6.34
C ALA A 192 -7.20 -13.54 -4.97
N ASN A 193 -7.09 -12.67 -3.95
CA ASN A 193 -6.67 -13.05 -2.61
C ASN A 193 -7.68 -13.98 -1.94
N THR A 194 -8.98 -13.63 -1.95
CA THR A 194 -10.03 -14.47 -1.34
C THR A 194 -10.20 -15.79 -2.07
N GLY A 195 -10.01 -15.81 -3.39
CA GLY A 195 -10.02 -17.04 -4.19
C GLY A 195 -8.84 -17.96 -3.90
N ALA A 196 -7.66 -17.41 -3.62
CA ALA A 196 -6.45 -18.20 -3.36
C ALA A 196 -6.31 -18.63 -1.90
N TYR A 197 -6.73 -17.77 -0.95
CA TYR A 197 -6.44 -17.96 0.49
C TYR A 197 -7.68 -18.07 1.37
N GLY A 198 -8.87 -17.95 0.78
CA GLY A 198 -10.16 -17.93 1.49
C GLY A 198 -10.48 -16.53 2.04
N THR A 199 -11.73 -16.37 2.45
CA THR A 199 -12.18 -15.10 3.08
C THR A 199 -11.57 -14.95 4.46
N PRO A 200 -10.88 -13.84 4.77
CA PRO A 200 -10.31 -13.60 6.09
C PRO A 200 -11.36 -13.65 7.19
N VAL A 201 -10.99 -14.22 8.31
CA VAL A 201 -11.82 -14.32 9.52
C VAL A 201 -11.14 -13.66 10.71
N PRO A 202 -11.89 -13.06 11.65
CA PRO A 202 -11.33 -12.43 12.83
C PRO A 202 -10.38 -13.37 13.57
N THR A 203 -9.15 -12.92 13.77
CA THR A 203 -8.08 -13.73 14.35
C THR A 203 -7.24 -12.88 15.29
N GLU A 204 -7.11 -13.33 16.53
CA GLU A 204 -6.19 -12.75 17.51
C GLU A 204 -4.76 -13.22 17.19
N VAL A 205 -3.82 -12.28 17.15
CA VAL A 205 -2.42 -12.50 16.78
C VAL A 205 -1.53 -12.07 17.94
N PRO A 206 -0.75 -13.00 18.54
CA PRO A 206 0.17 -12.66 19.61
C PRO A 206 1.37 -11.85 19.09
N LEU A 207 1.92 -11.01 19.96
CA LEU A 207 3.17 -10.28 19.74
C LEU A 207 4.37 -10.94 20.46
N THR A 208 4.15 -12.10 21.08
CA THR A 208 5.19 -12.91 21.72
C THR A 208 5.97 -13.71 20.66
N ILE A 209 7.29 -13.65 20.73
CA ILE A 209 8.19 -14.47 19.91
C ILE A 209 8.62 -15.68 20.71
N GLU A 210 8.30 -16.88 20.22
CA GLU A 210 8.68 -18.14 20.85
C GLU A 210 10.20 -18.39 20.77
N PRO A 211 10.79 -19.15 21.70
CA PRO A 211 12.19 -19.58 21.60
C PRO A 211 12.45 -20.42 20.35
N GLY A 212 13.65 -20.33 19.80
CA GLY A 212 14.08 -21.12 18.65
C GLY A 212 14.16 -20.34 17.35
N PRO A 213 14.57 -21.00 16.26
CA PRO A 213 14.81 -20.34 14.98
C PRO A 213 13.51 -19.82 14.35
N PHE A 214 13.59 -18.64 13.75
CA PHE A 214 12.44 -18.02 13.09
C PHE A 214 12.85 -17.14 11.91
N ILE A 215 11.86 -16.82 11.07
CA ILE A 215 11.93 -15.90 9.94
C ILE A 215 10.90 -14.80 10.16
N VAL A 216 11.25 -13.55 9.84
CA VAL A 216 10.29 -12.44 9.78
C VAL A 216 9.99 -12.12 8.32
N VAL A 217 8.71 -12.04 7.97
CA VAL A 217 8.25 -11.71 6.60
C VAL A 217 7.52 -10.38 6.63
N SER A 218 8.03 -9.41 5.87
CA SER A 218 7.49 -8.05 5.73
C SER A 218 7.10 -7.75 4.30
N GLY A 219 6.18 -6.81 4.10
CA GLY A 219 5.64 -6.44 2.80
C GLY A 219 4.18 -6.86 2.64
N HIS A 220 3.77 -7.18 1.43
CA HIS A 220 2.35 -7.41 1.12
C HIS A 220 2.08 -8.73 0.39
N ASP A 221 3.11 -9.35 -0.23
CA ASP A 221 2.90 -10.50 -1.10
C ASP A 221 2.57 -11.77 -0.29
N LEU A 222 1.33 -12.25 -0.42
CA LEU A 222 0.83 -13.42 0.26
C LEU A 222 1.31 -14.74 -0.38
N LEU A 223 1.71 -14.71 -1.66
CA LEU A 223 2.23 -15.91 -2.34
C LEU A 223 3.63 -16.24 -1.82
N ASP A 224 4.47 -15.24 -1.64
CA ASP A 224 5.80 -15.41 -1.05
C ASP A 224 5.70 -15.93 0.40
N LEU A 225 4.80 -15.32 1.20
CA LEU A 225 4.54 -15.83 2.55
C LEU A 225 4.09 -17.28 2.53
N LYS A 226 3.14 -17.65 1.67
CA LYS A 226 2.67 -19.02 1.52
C LYS A 226 3.82 -19.97 1.14
N THR A 227 4.66 -19.56 0.19
CA THR A 227 5.81 -20.34 -0.26
C THR A 227 6.82 -20.56 0.88
N ILE A 228 7.08 -19.52 1.70
CA ILE A 228 7.91 -19.64 2.90
C ILE A 228 7.27 -20.61 3.91
N LEU A 229 5.97 -20.51 4.13
CA LEU A 229 5.25 -21.43 5.03
C LEU A 229 5.32 -22.87 4.54
N GLU A 230 5.14 -23.13 3.24
CA GLU A 230 5.28 -24.47 2.65
C GLU A 230 6.70 -25.01 2.81
N GLN A 231 7.73 -24.20 2.58
CA GLN A 231 9.13 -24.64 2.68
C GLN A 231 9.65 -24.76 4.12
N THR A 232 9.03 -24.07 5.08
CA THR A 232 9.38 -24.18 6.50
C THR A 232 8.66 -25.33 7.22
N GLU A 233 7.71 -26.00 6.58
CA GLU A 233 6.98 -27.11 7.20
C GLU A 233 7.94 -28.25 7.61
N GLY A 234 7.88 -28.67 8.88
CA GLY A 234 8.73 -29.72 9.44
C GLY A 234 10.20 -29.33 9.68
N THR A 235 10.62 -28.12 9.40
CA THR A 235 12.02 -27.66 9.59
C THR A 235 12.34 -27.21 11.02
N GLY A 236 11.32 -26.99 11.86
CA GLY A 236 11.45 -26.40 13.19
C GLY A 236 11.65 -24.87 13.19
N VAL A 237 11.49 -24.21 12.05
CA VAL A 237 11.60 -22.76 11.92
C VAL A 237 10.21 -22.14 11.99
N ASN A 238 10.00 -21.20 12.93
CA ASN A 238 8.77 -20.42 13.04
C ASN A 238 8.77 -19.24 12.05
N VAL A 239 7.60 -18.74 11.71
CA VAL A 239 7.41 -17.60 10.82
C VAL A 239 6.58 -16.53 11.55
N TYR A 240 7.05 -15.31 11.52
CA TYR A 240 6.36 -14.13 12.05
C TYR A 240 6.14 -13.11 10.94
N THR A 241 4.98 -12.48 10.96
CA THR A 241 4.68 -11.36 10.08
C THR A 241 5.24 -10.05 10.65
N HIS A 242 5.40 -9.05 9.79
CA HIS A 242 5.75 -7.68 10.18
C HIS A 242 4.98 -6.68 9.31
N GLY A 243 4.55 -5.56 9.89
CA GLY A 243 3.91 -4.48 9.15
C GLY A 243 2.65 -4.94 8.41
N GLU A 244 2.58 -4.66 7.12
CA GLU A 244 1.41 -5.00 6.28
C GLU A 244 1.20 -6.51 6.03
N MET A 245 2.12 -7.36 6.49
CA MET A 245 1.91 -8.80 6.43
C MET A 245 1.02 -9.32 7.58
N LEU A 246 0.77 -8.54 8.64
CA LEU A 246 -0.11 -8.91 9.77
C LEU A 246 -1.47 -9.49 9.34
N PRO A 247 -2.20 -8.93 8.36
CA PRO A 247 -3.51 -9.45 7.95
C PRO A 247 -3.49 -10.87 7.37
N ALA A 248 -2.33 -11.41 7.01
CA ALA A 248 -2.18 -12.80 6.56
C ALA A 248 -2.72 -13.81 7.57
N HIS A 249 -2.66 -13.50 8.87
CA HIS A 249 -3.20 -14.34 9.94
C HIS A 249 -4.74 -14.50 9.88
N GLY A 250 -5.45 -13.64 9.16
CA GLY A 250 -6.89 -13.75 8.94
C GLY A 250 -7.26 -14.79 7.86
N TYR A 251 -6.38 -15.05 6.90
CA TYR A 251 -6.67 -15.91 5.75
C TYR A 251 -6.63 -17.41 6.13
N PRO A 252 -7.72 -18.20 5.92
CA PRO A 252 -7.79 -19.60 6.29
C PRO A 252 -6.65 -20.47 5.75
N GLU A 253 -6.28 -20.27 4.47
CA GLU A 253 -5.24 -21.05 3.81
C GLU A 253 -3.81 -20.71 4.26
N LEU A 254 -3.60 -19.59 4.93
CA LEU A 254 -2.33 -19.19 5.51
C LEU A 254 -2.26 -19.55 7.00
N LYS A 255 -3.30 -19.26 7.78
CA LYS A 255 -3.31 -19.53 9.22
C LYS A 255 -3.36 -21.01 9.56
N LYS A 256 -3.61 -21.91 8.60
CA LYS A 256 -3.56 -23.36 8.83
C LYS A 256 -2.15 -23.88 9.11
N TYR A 257 -1.11 -23.14 8.73
CA TYR A 257 0.28 -23.53 8.99
C TYR A 257 0.66 -23.24 10.44
N PRO A 258 0.97 -24.27 11.25
CA PRO A 258 1.19 -24.09 12.70
C PRO A 258 2.45 -23.31 13.04
N GLN A 259 3.40 -23.17 12.09
CA GLN A 259 4.59 -22.34 12.25
C GLN A 259 4.36 -20.85 11.98
N LEU A 260 3.20 -20.44 11.44
CA LEU A 260 2.80 -19.03 11.41
C LEU A 260 2.33 -18.63 12.82
N LYS A 261 3.22 -18.02 13.62
CA LYS A 261 3.03 -17.89 15.08
C LYS A 261 2.41 -16.59 15.51
N GLY A 262 2.87 -15.47 14.98
CA GLY A 262 2.46 -14.14 15.45
C GLY A 262 3.05 -13.02 14.61
N ASN A 263 2.98 -11.80 15.15
CA ASN A 263 3.51 -10.62 14.49
C ASN A 263 4.72 -10.07 15.25
N PHE A 264 5.80 -9.77 14.55
CA PHE A 264 7.02 -9.17 15.07
C PHE A 264 6.96 -7.66 14.86
N GLY A 265 7.03 -6.90 15.93
CA GLY A 265 7.08 -5.44 15.85
C GLY A 265 5.79 -4.78 15.37
N THR A 266 5.93 -3.61 14.74
CA THR A 266 4.84 -2.70 14.39
C THR A 266 4.89 -2.28 12.92
N ALA A 267 4.73 -0.98 12.61
CA ALA A 267 4.74 -0.47 11.26
C ALA A 267 6.16 -0.24 10.70
N TRP A 268 6.26 -0.14 9.39
CA TRP A 268 7.48 -0.11 8.60
C TRP A 268 8.52 0.94 9.05
N GLN A 269 8.12 2.10 9.56
CA GLN A 269 9.05 3.15 9.99
C GLN A 269 9.86 2.78 11.23
N ASN A 270 9.47 1.73 11.94
CA ASN A 270 10.16 1.24 13.15
C ASN A 270 11.19 0.15 12.84
N GLN A 271 11.28 -0.36 11.62
CA GLN A 271 12.16 -1.46 11.20
C GLN A 271 13.60 -1.33 11.71
N GLN A 272 14.20 -0.14 11.56
CA GLN A 272 15.61 0.07 11.95
C GLN A 272 15.85 -0.06 13.47
N LYS A 273 14.81 0.10 14.29
CA LYS A 273 14.84 -0.12 15.73
C LYS A 273 14.47 -1.57 16.08
N GLU A 274 13.41 -2.07 15.46
CA GLU A 274 12.82 -3.39 15.76
C GLU A 274 13.72 -4.54 15.29
N PHE A 275 14.39 -4.40 14.14
CA PHE A 275 15.30 -5.42 13.62
C PHE A 275 16.75 -5.28 14.10
N LYS A 276 17.02 -4.31 14.99
CA LYS A 276 18.36 -4.17 15.54
C LYS A 276 18.79 -5.45 16.25
N ASP A 277 19.91 -6.03 15.77
CA ASP A 277 20.52 -7.25 16.33
C ASP A 277 19.57 -8.47 16.39
N ILE A 278 18.52 -8.49 15.55
CA ILE A 278 17.57 -9.61 15.48
C ILE A 278 18.28 -10.93 15.15
N PRO A 279 18.05 -12.03 15.90
CA PRO A 279 18.69 -13.32 15.64
C PRO A 279 17.90 -14.14 14.59
N ALA A 280 17.46 -13.52 13.52
CA ALA A 280 16.63 -14.13 12.47
C ALA A 280 16.81 -13.42 11.14
N PRO A 281 16.65 -14.10 10.01
CA PRO A 281 16.52 -13.45 8.72
C PRO A 281 15.18 -12.72 8.57
N VAL A 282 15.21 -11.65 7.78
CA VAL A 282 14.04 -10.83 7.41
C VAL A 282 13.88 -10.84 5.91
N VAL A 283 12.70 -11.22 5.43
CA VAL A 283 12.36 -11.24 3.99
C VAL A 283 11.39 -10.10 3.69
N PHE A 284 11.79 -9.23 2.77
CA PHE A 284 10.93 -8.17 2.23
C PHE A 284 10.37 -8.59 0.89
N THR A 285 9.07 -8.76 0.84
CA THR A 285 8.36 -9.20 -0.37
C THR A 285 7.94 -8.03 -1.26
N THR A 286 7.70 -6.86 -0.68
CA THR A 286 7.34 -5.62 -1.39
C THR A 286 7.76 -4.40 -0.55
N ASN A 287 7.21 -3.22 -0.84
CA ASN A 287 7.37 -2.05 0.03
C ASN A 287 6.77 -2.35 1.44
N CYS A 288 7.09 -1.69 2.51
CA CYS A 288 7.97 -0.52 2.58
C CYS A 288 9.33 -0.94 3.17
N LEU A 289 10.36 -1.03 2.37
CA LEU A 289 11.71 -1.26 2.84
C LEU A 289 12.33 0.06 3.32
N MET A 290 12.89 0.09 4.53
CA MET A 290 13.82 1.13 4.95
C MET A 290 15.26 0.69 4.67
N PRO A 291 16.20 1.62 4.36
CA PRO A 291 17.62 1.27 4.24
C PRO A 291 18.11 0.48 5.45
N PRO A 292 18.52 -0.80 5.28
CA PRO A 292 18.89 -1.65 6.39
C PRO A 292 20.16 -1.16 7.10
N ARG A 293 20.18 -1.27 8.43
CA ARG A 293 21.36 -0.91 9.24
C ARG A 293 22.36 -2.06 9.31
N PRO A 294 23.67 -1.77 9.51
CA PRO A 294 24.71 -2.80 9.61
C PRO A 294 24.44 -3.90 10.65
N SER A 295 23.66 -3.61 11.70
CA SER A 295 23.33 -4.56 12.77
C SER A 295 22.45 -5.74 12.34
N TYR A 296 21.80 -5.66 11.15
CA TYR A 296 20.95 -6.72 10.63
C TYR A 296 20.97 -6.85 9.09
N LYS A 297 21.73 -6.00 8.36
CA LYS A 297 21.75 -5.97 6.89
C LYS A 297 22.11 -7.33 6.27
N ASP A 298 23.02 -8.08 6.91
CA ASP A 298 23.48 -9.41 6.50
C ASP A 298 22.40 -10.51 6.59
N ARG A 299 21.24 -10.20 7.13
CA ARG A 299 20.08 -11.10 7.33
C ARG A 299 18.86 -10.68 6.55
N VAL A 300 18.99 -9.67 5.71
CA VAL A 300 17.89 -9.13 4.90
C VAL A 300 17.92 -9.72 3.50
N TYR A 301 16.78 -10.24 3.09
CA TYR A 301 16.50 -10.76 1.76
C TYR A 301 15.37 -9.96 1.12
N THR A 302 15.40 -9.86 -0.20
CA THR A 302 14.36 -9.20 -0.98
C THR A 302 13.82 -10.15 -2.05
N THR A 303 12.58 -9.94 -2.44
CA THR A 303 11.91 -10.67 -3.52
C THR A 303 11.17 -9.69 -4.41
N GLU A 304 10.54 -10.17 -5.48
CA GLU A 304 9.67 -9.39 -6.37
C GLU A 304 10.37 -8.15 -6.93
N LEU A 305 9.73 -6.99 -6.81
CA LEU A 305 10.27 -5.70 -7.30
C LEU A 305 11.03 -4.92 -6.23
N VAL A 306 11.06 -5.40 -4.98
CA VAL A 306 11.82 -4.72 -3.93
C VAL A 306 13.29 -5.09 -4.04
N ALA A 307 14.14 -4.07 -4.10
CA ALA A 307 15.58 -4.27 -4.19
C ALA A 307 16.35 -3.19 -3.41
N PHE A 308 17.48 -3.60 -2.87
CA PHE A 308 18.41 -2.70 -2.22
C PHE A 308 19.85 -3.19 -2.52
N PRO A 309 20.81 -2.28 -2.80
CA PRO A 309 22.18 -2.66 -3.13
C PRO A 309 22.79 -3.59 -2.06
N GLU A 310 23.50 -4.61 -2.51
CA GLU A 310 24.21 -5.60 -1.68
C GLU A 310 23.34 -6.58 -0.87
N LEU A 311 22.01 -6.50 -0.96
CA LEU A 311 21.13 -7.51 -0.38
C LEU A 311 20.99 -8.71 -1.32
N VAL A 312 20.76 -9.88 -0.72
CA VAL A 312 20.41 -11.08 -1.48
C VAL A 312 18.99 -10.95 -1.99
N HIS A 313 18.84 -10.96 -3.30
CA HIS A 313 17.55 -11.01 -3.96
C HIS A 313 17.20 -12.45 -4.32
N ILE A 314 15.98 -12.88 -4.09
CA ILE A 314 15.48 -14.22 -4.41
C ILE A 314 14.57 -14.11 -5.61
N ASP A 315 15.09 -14.50 -6.75
CA ASP A 315 14.38 -14.55 -8.02
C ASP A 315 13.56 -15.84 -8.16
N GLU A 316 12.60 -15.82 -9.07
CA GLU A 316 11.92 -17.02 -9.54
C GLU A 316 12.84 -17.86 -10.44
N ASP A 317 12.76 -19.17 -10.30
CA ASP A 317 13.38 -20.10 -11.25
C ASP A 317 12.64 -20.14 -12.60
N ALA A 318 13.12 -20.94 -13.54
CA ALA A 318 12.50 -21.10 -14.85
C ALA A 318 11.04 -21.64 -14.82
N ASN A 319 10.57 -22.11 -13.66
CA ASN A 319 9.22 -22.63 -13.44
C ASN A 319 8.35 -21.65 -12.63
N GLY A 320 8.83 -20.42 -12.37
CA GLY A 320 8.14 -19.42 -11.57
C GLY A 320 8.13 -19.74 -10.07
N LYS A 321 9.12 -20.46 -9.55
CA LYS A 321 9.22 -20.81 -8.13
C LYS A 321 10.42 -20.14 -7.47
N LYS A 322 10.21 -19.63 -6.27
CA LYS A 322 11.26 -19.08 -5.42
C LYS A 322 11.77 -20.13 -4.43
N ASP A 323 13.07 -20.16 -4.22
CA ASP A 323 13.74 -21.04 -3.26
C ASP A 323 14.20 -20.26 -2.02
N PHE A 324 13.54 -20.50 -0.89
CA PHE A 324 13.85 -19.89 0.39
C PHE A 324 14.78 -20.75 1.28
N SER A 325 15.39 -21.81 0.73
CA SER A 325 16.27 -22.71 1.49
C SER A 325 17.44 -22.00 2.17
N ALA A 326 18.01 -20.98 1.53
CA ALA A 326 19.08 -20.15 2.11
C ALA A 326 18.60 -19.35 3.35
N VAL A 327 17.36 -18.82 3.30
CA VAL A 327 16.74 -18.10 4.41
C VAL A 327 16.47 -19.06 5.59
N ILE A 328 15.92 -20.23 5.30
CA ILE A 328 15.64 -21.28 6.30
C ILE A 328 16.94 -21.74 6.97
N LYS A 329 17.98 -21.98 6.18
CA LYS A 329 19.28 -22.36 6.69
C LYS A 329 19.88 -21.27 7.61
N GLN A 330 19.83 -20.01 7.20
CA GLN A 330 20.31 -18.91 8.03
C GLN A 330 19.51 -18.78 9.34
N ALA A 331 18.18 -18.97 9.30
CA ALA A 331 17.36 -18.98 10.51
C ALA A 331 17.80 -20.07 11.49
N GLN A 332 18.07 -21.28 10.99
CA GLN A 332 18.58 -22.41 11.81
C GLN A 332 19.98 -22.14 12.36
N GLU A 333 20.88 -21.53 11.58
CA GLU A 333 22.24 -21.16 12.01
C GLU A 333 22.23 -20.06 13.08
N LEU A 334 21.34 -19.09 12.98
CA LEU A 334 21.16 -18.01 13.97
C LEU A 334 20.49 -18.51 15.26
N GLY A 335 19.65 -19.54 15.16
CA GLY A 335 19.04 -20.23 16.30
C GLY A 335 17.90 -19.49 16.99
N GLY A 336 17.65 -18.23 16.66
CA GLY A 336 16.60 -17.42 17.27
C GLY A 336 16.88 -17.00 18.71
N TYR A 337 15.83 -16.64 19.44
CA TYR A 337 15.95 -16.31 20.86
C TYR A 337 15.98 -17.57 21.72
N ALA A 338 16.79 -17.55 22.79
CA ALA A 338 16.86 -18.65 23.75
C ALA A 338 15.64 -18.72 24.67
N GLU A 339 14.99 -17.59 24.92
CA GLU A 339 13.79 -17.45 25.74
C GLU A 339 12.73 -16.66 24.98
N ALA A 340 11.46 -16.82 25.36
CA ALA A 340 10.35 -16.07 24.75
C ALA A 340 10.57 -14.56 24.91
N GLN A 341 10.24 -13.79 23.86
CA GLN A 341 10.28 -12.34 23.90
C GLN A 341 8.86 -11.81 23.92
N GLU A 342 8.49 -11.15 25.00
CA GLU A 342 7.20 -10.48 25.14
C GLU A 342 7.30 -9.08 24.50
N LEU A 343 6.97 -9.01 23.20
CA LEU A 343 6.86 -7.73 22.50
C LEU A 343 5.49 -7.09 22.78
N THR A 344 5.42 -5.79 22.57
CA THR A 344 4.17 -5.02 22.71
C THR A 344 3.94 -4.16 21.49
N GLY A 345 2.69 -3.83 21.24
CA GLY A 345 2.33 -2.71 20.37
C GLY A 345 2.76 -1.37 20.98
N ILE A 346 2.52 -0.28 20.28
CA ILE A 346 3.01 1.05 20.73
C ILE A 346 2.28 1.56 21.98
N ASN A 347 1.10 1.01 22.30
CA ASN A 347 0.29 1.36 23.48
C ASN A 347 0.43 0.33 24.60
N GLY A 348 1.31 -0.65 24.45
CA GLY A 348 1.61 -1.65 25.48
C GLY A 348 0.78 -2.94 25.43
N GLY A 349 -0.09 -3.09 24.42
CA GLY A 349 -0.84 -4.33 24.20
C GLY A 349 0.06 -5.47 23.73
N HIS A 350 -0.23 -6.71 24.16
CA HIS A 350 0.57 -7.91 23.84
C HIS A 350 0.00 -8.74 22.70
N LYS A 351 -1.13 -8.32 22.15
CA LYS A 351 -1.82 -8.97 21.05
C LYS A 351 -2.58 -7.94 20.23
N VAL A 352 -2.86 -8.30 19.00
CA VAL A 352 -3.70 -7.51 18.07
C VAL A 352 -4.72 -8.43 17.41
N THR A 353 -5.78 -7.87 16.84
CA THR A 353 -6.79 -8.64 16.11
C THR A 353 -6.90 -8.13 14.69
N THR A 354 -6.90 -9.04 13.72
CA THR A 354 -7.07 -8.76 12.28
C THR A 354 -8.12 -9.67 11.65
N GLY A 355 -8.40 -9.50 10.35
CA GLY A 355 -9.29 -10.40 9.60
C GLY A 355 -10.75 -10.00 9.57
N PHE A 356 -11.10 -8.76 9.92
CA PHE A 356 -12.45 -8.20 9.74
C PHE A 356 -12.69 -7.74 8.30
N SER A 357 -12.46 -8.67 7.35
CA SER A 357 -12.76 -8.43 5.93
C SER A 357 -14.25 -8.09 5.74
N HIS A 358 -14.59 -7.55 4.55
CA HIS A 358 -16.00 -7.32 4.22
C HIS A 358 -16.83 -8.59 4.36
N GLY A 359 -16.31 -9.77 3.97
CA GLY A 359 -17.01 -11.04 4.15
C GLY A 359 -17.31 -11.38 5.61
N ALA A 360 -16.36 -11.13 6.51
CA ALA A 360 -16.54 -11.35 7.94
C ALA A 360 -17.53 -10.35 8.55
N VAL A 361 -17.41 -9.05 8.21
CA VAL A 361 -18.29 -8.00 8.74
C VAL A 361 -19.72 -8.15 8.21
N LEU A 362 -19.88 -8.45 6.92
CA LEU A 362 -21.20 -8.69 6.33
C LEU A 362 -21.85 -9.97 6.86
N GLY A 363 -21.06 -10.97 7.27
CA GLY A 363 -21.55 -12.17 7.95
C GLY A 363 -22.23 -11.90 9.31
N ILE A 364 -21.96 -10.73 9.90
CA ILE A 364 -22.61 -10.27 11.15
C ILE A 364 -23.42 -8.98 10.94
N ALA A 365 -23.78 -8.66 9.70
CA ALA A 365 -24.46 -7.40 9.35
C ALA A 365 -25.75 -7.20 10.15
N ASP A 366 -26.56 -8.24 10.33
CA ASP A 366 -27.81 -8.17 11.11
C ASP A 366 -27.54 -7.70 12.56
N LYS A 367 -26.48 -8.19 13.21
CA LYS A 367 -26.11 -7.77 14.56
C LYS A 367 -25.67 -6.30 14.60
N ILE A 368 -24.92 -5.85 13.59
CA ILE A 368 -24.48 -4.46 13.47
C ILE A 368 -25.68 -3.55 13.25
N ILE A 369 -26.59 -3.91 12.34
CA ILE A 369 -27.82 -3.16 12.04
C ILE A 369 -28.72 -3.08 13.28
N ASP A 370 -28.89 -4.17 14.01
CA ASP A 370 -29.66 -4.19 15.25
C ASP A 370 -29.03 -3.31 16.33
N ALA A 371 -27.72 -3.35 16.50
CA ALA A 371 -26.98 -2.50 17.43
C ALA A 371 -27.13 -1.00 17.08
N VAL A 372 -27.13 -0.64 15.80
CA VAL A 372 -27.40 0.72 15.34
C VAL A 372 -28.85 1.12 15.63
N LYS A 373 -29.82 0.29 15.29
CA LYS A 373 -31.25 0.55 15.54
C LYS A 373 -31.57 0.71 17.03
N GLN A 374 -30.88 -0.02 17.91
CA GLN A 374 -30.97 0.07 19.36
C GLN A 374 -30.20 1.24 19.96
N GLY A 375 -29.44 1.99 19.17
CA GLY A 375 -28.60 3.09 19.60
C GLY A 375 -27.36 2.66 20.40
N ALA A 376 -27.01 1.39 20.38
CA ALA A 376 -25.77 0.88 20.97
C ALA A 376 -24.55 1.29 20.12
N ILE A 377 -24.64 1.19 18.79
CA ILE A 377 -23.69 1.80 17.85
C ILE A 377 -24.31 3.11 17.34
N LYS A 378 -23.59 4.21 17.52
CA LYS A 378 -24.05 5.56 17.16
C LYS A 378 -23.22 6.18 16.04
N HIS A 379 -21.98 5.75 15.87
CA HIS A 379 -21.08 6.31 14.88
C HIS A 379 -20.04 5.29 14.43
N PHE A 380 -19.63 5.39 13.17
CA PHE A 380 -18.52 4.66 12.60
C PHE A 380 -17.41 5.63 12.21
N PHE A 381 -16.18 5.25 12.44
CA PHE A 381 -15.01 5.97 11.96
C PHE A 381 -14.18 5.07 11.07
N VAL A 382 -13.80 5.54 9.88
CA VAL A 382 -12.73 4.92 9.10
C VAL A 382 -11.45 5.67 9.45
N VAL A 383 -10.62 5.06 10.30
CA VAL A 383 -9.32 5.61 10.71
C VAL A 383 -8.23 4.69 10.20
N GLY A 384 -7.47 5.12 9.20
CA GLY A 384 -6.48 4.22 8.60
C GLY A 384 -5.69 4.84 7.46
N GLY A 385 -5.08 3.98 6.67
CA GLY A 385 -4.16 4.35 5.61
C GLY A 385 -2.71 4.13 6.02
N CYS A 386 -1.76 4.83 5.38
CA CYS A 386 -0.34 4.61 5.66
C CYS A 386 0.07 5.11 7.06
N ASP A 387 1.13 4.50 7.62
CA ASP A 387 1.89 5.11 8.72
C ASP A 387 3.18 5.77 8.18
N GLY A 388 3.99 6.37 9.05
CA GLY A 388 5.24 7.01 8.65
C GLY A 388 6.03 7.59 9.80
N ALA A 389 7.28 7.99 9.49
CA ALA A 389 8.25 8.46 10.48
C ALA A 389 8.07 9.93 10.89
N ARG A 390 7.27 10.71 10.16
CA ARG A 390 7.09 12.14 10.45
C ARG A 390 6.37 12.33 11.79
N PRO A 391 6.79 13.30 12.63
CA PRO A 391 6.07 13.70 13.84
C PRO A 391 4.62 14.13 13.56
N GLY A 392 3.74 14.02 14.56
CA GLY A 392 2.32 14.41 14.47
C GLY A 392 1.37 13.23 14.24
N ARG A 393 1.88 12.01 14.03
CA ARG A 393 1.02 10.82 13.84
C ARG A 393 0.43 10.25 15.13
N ASN A 394 0.79 10.77 16.30
CA ASN A 394 0.08 10.47 17.55
C ASN A 394 -1.38 10.93 17.52
N TYR A 395 -1.71 11.89 16.65
CA TYR A 395 -3.08 12.30 16.39
C TYR A 395 -4.03 11.11 16.21
N TYR A 396 -3.62 10.08 15.45
CA TYR A 396 -4.48 8.91 15.18
C TYR A 396 -4.70 8.05 16.42
N THR A 397 -3.71 7.91 17.29
CA THR A 397 -3.86 7.25 18.59
C THR A 397 -4.82 8.06 19.48
N GLU A 398 -4.53 9.34 19.66
CA GLU A 398 -5.33 10.27 20.48
C GLU A 398 -6.78 10.36 20.00
N PHE A 399 -7.00 10.37 18.68
CA PHE A 399 -8.34 10.37 18.08
C PHE A 399 -9.12 9.10 18.45
N VAL A 400 -8.51 7.92 18.25
CA VAL A 400 -9.19 6.63 18.51
C VAL A 400 -9.46 6.41 19.99
N GLU A 401 -8.52 6.77 20.88
CA GLU A 401 -8.69 6.70 22.33
C GLU A 401 -9.90 7.54 22.83
N GLN A 402 -10.16 8.68 22.19
CA GLN A 402 -11.23 9.60 22.56
C GLN A 402 -12.58 9.26 21.93
N THR A 403 -12.65 8.27 21.01
CA THR A 403 -13.94 7.90 20.40
C THR A 403 -14.95 7.46 21.45
N PRO A 404 -16.22 7.93 21.39
CA PRO A 404 -17.27 7.53 22.33
C PRO A 404 -17.46 6.01 22.40
N ALA A 405 -17.90 5.50 23.55
CA ALA A 405 -18.13 4.07 23.77
C ALA A 405 -19.13 3.44 22.79
N GLY A 406 -20.01 4.23 22.17
CA GLY A 406 -20.94 3.80 21.11
C GLY A 406 -20.35 3.91 19.70
N SER A 407 -19.04 3.97 19.52
CA SER A 407 -18.40 4.09 18.22
C SER A 407 -17.65 2.84 17.83
N VAL A 408 -17.66 2.50 16.53
CA VAL A 408 -16.86 1.45 15.91
C VAL A 408 -15.83 2.10 14.99
N VAL A 409 -14.58 1.66 15.09
CA VAL A 409 -13.45 2.10 14.24
C VAL A 409 -13.12 1.01 13.24
N LEU A 410 -13.34 1.28 11.96
CA LEU A 410 -12.83 0.47 10.86
C LEU A 410 -11.42 0.95 10.53
N THR A 411 -10.46 0.04 10.44
CA THR A 411 -9.08 0.38 10.07
C THR A 411 -8.55 -0.49 8.96
N VAL A 412 -7.62 0.06 8.18
CA VAL A 412 -6.96 -0.62 7.07
C VAL A 412 -5.55 -0.04 6.89
N ALA A 413 -4.62 -0.84 6.41
CA ALA A 413 -3.21 -0.46 6.20
C ALA A 413 -2.42 -0.22 7.49
N CYS A 414 -1.13 0.16 7.37
CA CYS A 414 -0.23 0.23 8.53
C CYS A 414 -0.53 1.34 9.54
N GLY A 415 -1.38 2.31 9.22
CA GLY A 415 -1.90 3.29 10.19
C GLY A 415 -2.56 2.65 11.42
N LYS A 416 -3.10 1.44 11.27
CA LYS A 416 -3.65 0.65 12.38
C LYS A 416 -2.71 0.47 13.56
N PHE A 417 -1.40 0.35 13.32
CA PHE A 417 -0.41 0.13 14.38
C PHE A 417 -0.30 1.28 15.38
N ARG A 418 -0.93 2.42 15.10
CA ARG A 418 -1.05 3.53 16.05
C ARG A 418 -2.02 3.23 17.20
N PHE A 419 -2.95 2.27 17.02
CA PHE A 419 -4.01 2.04 18.00
C PHE A 419 -4.58 0.60 18.02
N ASN A 420 -4.12 -0.33 17.18
CA ASN A 420 -4.70 -1.67 17.07
C ASN A 420 -4.41 -2.58 18.29
N ASP A 421 -3.50 -2.16 19.16
CA ASP A 421 -3.17 -2.82 20.42
C ASP A 421 -3.90 -2.19 21.63
N LEU A 422 -4.78 -1.20 21.39
CA LEU A 422 -5.68 -0.65 22.44
C LEU A 422 -6.83 -1.62 22.74
N ASP A 423 -7.17 -1.74 24.02
CA ASP A 423 -8.38 -2.43 24.46
C ASP A 423 -9.50 -1.40 24.64
N LEU A 424 -10.42 -1.33 23.68
CA LEU A 424 -11.58 -0.42 23.69
C LEU A 424 -12.89 -1.13 24.04
N ASP A 425 -12.83 -2.35 24.61
CA ASP A 425 -14.00 -3.18 24.88
C ASP A 425 -14.79 -3.59 23.61
N THR A 426 -16.04 -4.04 23.82
CA THR A 426 -16.94 -4.49 22.76
C THR A 426 -18.32 -3.84 22.88
N ILE A 427 -19.04 -3.74 21.77
CA ILE A 427 -20.45 -3.34 21.72
C ILE A 427 -21.28 -4.56 21.34
N GLY A 428 -22.00 -5.15 22.29
CA GLY A 428 -22.80 -6.36 22.02
C GLY A 428 -21.96 -7.56 21.53
N GLY A 429 -20.69 -7.65 21.94
CA GLY A 429 -19.74 -8.68 21.50
C GLY A 429 -19.07 -8.36 20.15
N ILE A 430 -19.28 -7.18 19.59
CA ILE A 430 -18.57 -6.68 18.41
C ILE A 430 -17.37 -5.84 18.91
N PRO A 431 -16.12 -6.16 18.57
CA PRO A 431 -14.98 -5.31 18.93
C PRO A 431 -15.14 -3.90 18.37
N ARG A 432 -14.67 -2.90 19.12
CA ARG A 432 -14.74 -1.52 18.65
C ARG A 432 -13.68 -1.16 17.60
N ILE A 433 -12.61 -1.93 17.48
CA ILE A 433 -11.62 -1.80 16.41
C ILE A 433 -11.75 -3.01 15.49
N LEU A 434 -12.03 -2.77 14.21
CA LEU A 434 -12.18 -3.78 13.17
C LEU A 434 -11.09 -3.57 12.12
N ASP A 435 -10.02 -4.37 12.17
CA ASP A 435 -8.96 -4.38 11.18
C ASP A 435 -9.40 -5.14 9.92
N VAL A 436 -9.69 -4.39 8.86
CA VAL A 436 -10.16 -4.90 7.57
C VAL A 436 -9.06 -5.64 6.80
N GLY A 437 -7.80 -5.21 6.96
CA GLY A 437 -6.67 -5.86 6.28
C GLY A 437 -5.51 -4.94 5.90
N GLN A 438 -4.76 -5.33 4.89
CA GLN A 438 -3.69 -4.54 4.26
C GLN A 438 -4.26 -3.30 3.56
N CYS A 439 -3.40 -2.35 3.13
CA CYS A 439 -3.83 -1.31 2.19
C CYS A 439 -4.39 -1.92 0.89
N ASN A 440 -3.93 -3.10 0.50
CA ASN A 440 -4.46 -3.90 -0.60
C ASN A 440 -5.94 -4.32 -0.38
N ASP A 441 -6.42 -4.36 0.87
CA ASP A 441 -7.79 -4.75 1.25
C ASP A 441 -8.73 -3.53 1.42
N ALA A 442 -8.32 -2.34 0.96
CA ALA A 442 -9.13 -1.12 1.03
C ALA A 442 -10.51 -1.26 0.34
N TYR A 443 -10.63 -2.14 -0.66
CA TYR A 443 -11.90 -2.54 -1.26
C TYR A 443 -12.91 -3.03 -0.22
N GLY A 444 -12.44 -3.79 0.76
CA GLY A 444 -13.28 -4.31 1.85
C GLY A 444 -13.95 -3.19 2.66
N ALA A 445 -13.23 -2.11 2.96
CA ALA A 445 -13.80 -0.96 3.67
C ALA A 445 -14.89 -0.25 2.82
N VAL A 446 -14.68 -0.13 1.50
CA VAL A 446 -15.69 0.42 0.57
C VAL A 446 -16.93 -0.48 0.54
N GLN A 447 -16.78 -1.81 0.50
CA GLN A 447 -17.89 -2.76 0.51
C GLN A 447 -18.70 -2.69 1.81
N ILE A 448 -18.03 -2.58 2.96
CA ILE A 448 -18.69 -2.44 4.26
C ILE A 448 -19.53 -1.15 4.30
N ALA A 449 -18.94 0.00 3.92
CA ALA A 449 -19.65 1.28 3.90
C ALA A 449 -20.86 1.26 2.95
N THR A 450 -20.70 0.69 1.75
CA THR A 450 -21.77 0.57 0.76
C THR A 450 -22.89 -0.34 1.27
N ALA A 451 -22.55 -1.46 1.90
CA ALA A 451 -23.56 -2.38 2.43
C ALA A 451 -24.34 -1.76 3.59
N LEU A 452 -23.69 -0.99 4.47
CA LEU A 452 -24.37 -0.23 5.52
C LEU A 452 -25.33 0.82 4.92
N ALA A 453 -24.89 1.59 3.92
CA ALA A 453 -25.73 2.57 3.24
C ALA A 453 -26.98 1.91 2.63
N ASN A 454 -26.82 0.79 1.94
CA ASN A 454 -27.93 0.02 1.40
C ASN A 454 -28.89 -0.51 2.48
N ALA A 455 -28.36 -0.98 3.61
CA ALA A 455 -29.16 -1.51 4.72
C ALA A 455 -30.02 -0.44 5.40
N PHE A 456 -29.59 0.83 5.35
CA PHE A 456 -30.32 1.98 5.89
C PHE A 456 -31.05 2.81 4.84
N ASP A 457 -31.04 2.37 3.57
CA ASP A 457 -31.69 3.05 2.44
C ASP A 457 -31.24 4.52 2.30
N CYS A 458 -29.92 4.76 2.38
CA CYS A 458 -29.32 6.09 2.31
C CYS A 458 -28.00 6.07 1.51
N GLY A 459 -27.46 7.27 1.24
CA GLY A 459 -26.12 7.40 0.67
C GLY A 459 -25.03 7.17 1.72
N VAL A 460 -23.81 6.83 1.28
CA VAL A 460 -22.67 6.67 2.22
C VAL A 460 -22.39 7.94 3.02
N ASN A 461 -22.56 9.12 2.41
CA ASN A 461 -22.39 10.40 3.09
C ASN A 461 -23.50 10.75 4.09
N ASP A 462 -24.61 10.02 4.08
CA ASP A 462 -25.74 10.19 5.01
C ASP A 462 -25.65 9.25 6.21
N LEU A 463 -24.70 8.29 6.18
CA LEU A 463 -24.40 7.44 7.31
C LEU A 463 -23.73 8.23 8.45
N PRO A 464 -23.89 7.83 9.72
CA PRO A 464 -23.06 8.33 10.81
C PRO A 464 -21.64 7.73 10.69
N LEU A 465 -20.93 8.13 9.63
CA LEU A 465 -19.63 7.61 9.23
C LEU A 465 -18.70 8.77 8.89
N SER A 466 -17.53 8.82 9.52
CA SER A 466 -16.51 9.82 9.30
C SER A 466 -15.18 9.20 8.86
N PHE A 467 -14.43 9.94 8.05
CA PHE A 467 -13.17 9.48 7.46
C PHE A 467 -11.99 10.30 7.99
N VAL A 468 -11.02 9.62 8.61
CA VAL A 468 -9.79 10.18 9.15
C VAL A 468 -8.62 9.39 8.56
N LEU A 469 -8.08 9.90 7.46
CA LEU A 469 -7.13 9.16 6.64
C LEU A 469 -5.70 9.64 6.83
N SER A 470 -4.80 8.68 6.86
CA SER A 470 -3.36 8.88 6.90
C SER A 470 -2.74 8.45 5.57
N TRP A 471 -1.91 9.30 4.98
CA TRP A 471 -1.22 8.96 3.74
C TRP A 471 0.30 9.01 3.89
N TYR A 472 0.98 8.27 3.04
CA TYR A 472 2.44 8.30 2.94
C TYR A 472 2.90 8.13 1.49
N GLU A 473 2.38 7.14 0.77
CA GLU A 473 2.85 6.77 -0.56
C GLU A 473 1.70 6.59 -1.56
N GLN A 474 2.01 6.12 -2.75
CA GLN A 474 1.17 6.17 -3.95
C GLN A 474 -0.10 5.33 -3.86
N LYS A 475 -0.10 4.23 -3.07
CA LYS A 475 -1.32 3.45 -2.85
C LYS A 475 -2.38 4.25 -2.10
N ALA A 476 -1.98 5.13 -1.18
CA ALA A 476 -2.93 6.04 -0.54
C ALA A 476 -3.51 7.06 -1.52
N VAL A 477 -2.74 7.48 -2.54
CA VAL A 477 -3.23 8.40 -3.58
C VAL A 477 -4.33 7.73 -4.41
N CYS A 478 -4.12 6.51 -4.92
CA CYS A 478 -5.14 5.84 -5.73
C CYS A 478 -6.40 5.50 -4.91
N VAL A 479 -6.28 5.12 -3.63
CA VAL A 479 -7.42 4.92 -2.75
C VAL A 479 -8.19 6.23 -2.52
N LEU A 480 -7.49 7.34 -2.26
CA LEU A 480 -8.15 8.65 -2.14
C LEU A 480 -8.93 9.00 -3.41
N LEU A 481 -8.31 8.86 -4.59
CA LEU A 481 -9.00 9.12 -5.87
C LEU A 481 -10.23 8.21 -6.05
N THR A 482 -10.19 6.96 -5.57
CA THR A 482 -11.36 6.08 -5.56
C THR A 482 -12.48 6.61 -4.66
N LEU A 483 -12.15 7.10 -3.47
CA LEU A 483 -13.15 7.70 -2.58
C LEU A 483 -13.79 8.95 -3.20
N LEU A 484 -12.98 9.77 -3.90
CA LEU A 484 -13.48 10.95 -4.63
C LEU A 484 -14.40 10.55 -5.80
N HIS A 485 -14.02 9.53 -6.58
CA HIS A 485 -14.87 8.99 -7.64
C HIS A 485 -16.21 8.50 -7.09
N LEU A 486 -16.22 7.86 -5.93
CA LEU A 486 -17.45 7.41 -5.24
C LEU A 486 -18.24 8.56 -4.60
N GLY A 487 -17.77 9.79 -4.71
CA GLY A 487 -18.43 10.96 -4.15
C GLY A 487 -18.35 11.08 -2.63
N ILE A 488 -17.41 10.39 -1.98
CA ILE A 488 -17.19 10.47 -0.53
C ILE A 488 -16.70 11.88 -0.18
N LYS A 489 -17.27 12.44 0.89
CA LYS A 489 -17.02 13.81 1.34
C LYS A 489 -16.50 13.89 2.78
N ASN A 490 -16.02 15.08 3.15
CA ASN A 490 -15.62 15.44 4.52
C ASN A 490 -14.49 14.55 5.06
N ILE A 491 -13.46 14.30 4.24
CA ILE A 491 -12.31 13.48 4.60
C ILE A 491 -11.28 14.36 5.33
N LYS A 492 -10.90 14.01 6.56
CA LYS A 492 -9.71 14.53 7.23
C LYS A 492 -8.48 13.75 6.75
N LEU A 493 -7.49 14.44 6.20
CA LEU A 493 -6.29 13.86 5.60
C LEU A 493 -5.03 14.37 6.29
N GLY A 494 -4.17 13.48 6.72
CA GLY A 494 -2.94 13.81 7.43
C GLY A 494 -1.76 12.88 7.16
N PRO A 495 -0.61 13.19 7.81
CA PRO A 495 -0.36 14.33 8.71
C PRO A 495 -0.17 15.66 7.98
N THR A 496 0.04 15.64 6.68
CA THR A 496 0.15 16.82 5.80
C THR A 496 -0.67 16.62 4.54
N LEU A 497 -1.02 17.69 3.87
CA LEU A 497 -1.56 17.60 2.51
C LEU A 497 -0.43 17.31 1.52
N PRO A 498 -0.71 16.65 0.37
CA PRO A 498 0.30 16.29 -0.61
C PRO A 498 1.00 17.52 -1.22
N ALA A 499 2.35 17.53 -1.21
CA ALA A 499 3.16 18.62 -1.74
C ALA A 499 3.03 18.83 -3.26
N PHE A 500 2.55 17.81 -3.98
CA PHE A 500 2.32 17.86 -5.42
C PHE A 500 0.95 18.42 -5.82
N VAL A 501 0.09 18.74 -4.86
CA VAL A 501 -1.22 19.36 -5.13
C VAL A 501 -1.09 20.87 -5.09
N SER A 502 -1.38 21.53 -6.21
CA SER A 502 -1.38 22.99 -6.32
C SER A 502 -2.50 23.64 -5.52
N PRO A 503 -2.39 24.92 -5.14
CA PRO A 503 -3.46 25.61 -4.43
C PRO A 503 -4.81 25.60 -5.16
N ASN A 504 -4.82 25.75 -6.49
CA ASN A 504 -6.06 25.73 -7.27
C ASN A 504 -6.69 24.34 -7.30
N VAL A 505 -5.90 23.28 -7.52
CA VAL A 505 -6.38 21.90 -7.47
C VAL A 505 -6.86 21.55 -6.06
N LEU A 506 -6.14 22.00 -5.02
CA LEU A 506 -6.57 21.83 -3.63
C LEU A 506 -7.92 22.50 -3.37
N ASN A 507 -8.14 23.72 -3.85
CA ASN A 507 -9.43 24.40 -3.71
C ASN A 507 -10.57 23.60 -4.34
N ILE A 508 -10.36 23.03 -5.52
CA ILE A 508 -11.36 22.13 -6.16
C ILE A 508 -11.67 20.93 -5.25
N LEU A 509 -10.67 20.32 -4.63
CA LEU A 509 -10.86 19.19 -3.73
C LEU A 509 -11.60 19.59 -2.45
N VAL A 510 -11.29 20.75 -1.88
CA VAL A 510 -11.96 21.29 -0.69
C VAL A 510 -13.43 21.64 -1.00
N GLU A 511 -13.67 22.39 -2.07
CA GLU A 511 -15.03 22.86 -2.43
C GLU A 511 -15.97 21.72 -2.82
N ASN A 512 -15.47 20.75 -3.58
CA ASN A 512 -16.33 19.66 -4.09
C ASN A 512 -16.47 18.49 -3.11
N TYR A 513 -15.43 18.21 -2.30
CA TYR A 513 -15.37 17.00 -1.47
C TYR A 513 -15.17 17.26 0.02
N GLY A 514 -14.94 18.51 0.44
CA GLY A 514 -14.73 18.81 1.85
C GLY A 514 -13.45 18.21 2.42
N ILE A 515 -12.40 18.01 1.61
CA ILE A 515 -11.12 17.50 2.10
C ILE A 515 -10.47 18.57 2.97
N GLY A 516 -10.06 18.19 4.18
CA GLY A 516 -9.37 19.10 5.11
C GLY A 516 -8.18 18.43 5.79
N PRO A 517 -7.22 19.21 6.29
CA PRO A 517 -6.13 18.67 7.09
C PRO A 517 -6.65 18.17 8.43
N ILE A 518 -5.92 17.24 9.06
CA ILE A 518 -6.10 16.95 10.47
C ILE A 518 -5.67 18.14 11.32
N GLY A 519 -6.34 18.33 12.46
CA GLY A 519 -6.08 19.39 13.42
C GLY A 519 -5.74 18.88 14.82
N ASP A 520 -6.47 19.32 15.82
CA ASP A 520 -6.48 18.72 17.15
C ASP A 520 -7.46 17.53 17.16
N ALA A 521 -7.08 16.41 17.75
CA ALA A 521 -7.88 15.18 17.72
C ALA A 521 -9.24 15.34 18.39
N SER A 522 -9.31 16.07 19.51
CA SER A 522 -10.55 16.31 20.25
C SER A 522 -11.48 17.28 19.52
N GLU A 523 -10.92 18.30 18.89
CA GLU A 523 -11.69 19.28 18.10
C GLU A 523 -12.27 18.64 16.83
N ASP A 524 -11.44 17.87 16.11
CA ASP A 524 -11.88 17.15 14.90
C ASP A 524 -12.96 16.13 15.24
N LEU A 525 -12.79 15.37 16.34
CA LEU A 525 -13.80 14.43 16.81
C LEU A 525 -15.12 15.12 17.17
N ALA A 526 -15.06 16.25 17.91
CA ALA A 526 -16.25 17.02 18.26
C ALA A 526 -16.98 17.54 17.01
N GLN A 527 -16.25 18.00 15.98
CA GLN A 527 -16.85 18.43 14.70
C GLN A 527 -17.56 17.29 13.96
N MET A 528 -17.00 16.08 14.00
CA MET A 528 -17.59 14.91 13.32
C MET A 528 -18.83 14.36 14.03
N LEU A 529 -18.97 14.61 15.32
CA LEU A 529 -20.09 14.14 16.13
C LEU A 529 -21.21 15.19 16.29
N ALA A 530 -20.99 16.43 15.85
CA ALA A 530 -21.96 17.53 15.90
C ALA A 530 -23.04 17.38 14.83
#